data_94ca7633fb0490388147a5231fac97f9
#
_entry.id   94ca7633fb0490388147a5231fac97f9
#
_cell.length_a   1.000
_cell.length_b   1.000
_cell.length_c   1.000
_cell.angle_alpha   90.00
_cell.angle_beta   90.00
_cell.angle_gamma   90.00
#
_symmetry.space_group_name_H-M   'P 1'
#
loop_
_entity.id
_entity.type
_entity.pdbx_description
1 polymer ?
#
loop_
_entity_poly.entity_id
_entity_poly.type
_entity_poly.pdbx_seq_one_letter_code
_entity_poly.pdbx_strand_id
1 'polypeptide(L)'
;TSAAAEGSVNSLTDSAKNNDDESPDNEAAENAVIKCKDGSQVTLCGTGSLTVTANGKNGIKSGATTAEEGEASLTIRELTLIINAPINDAINAEQTLNVESGTLTISAADDAIHSDLVLNIGAEGTDGPTITVTACYEGLEAAQLTICSGDIDITSSDDCLNAANSDLSGYDFTMTISGGTITACSSSGDGFDSNGDLTISGGTVVIWTANTADNQPLDADGTITVSGGTVLAAGGSNGMGMNLTATQPCLTFGSSGGMGGGPNSGSAITKNAAFTVTDSDGNTIYSGSAVCNASFLFFSSPDLTDQAAYTLAAGTTSLTAETQSGTVSSGFGGMGGGPGNRGDFQPGDGQQPPEMPSDGQRPQMPSGQKPGGASSSQS
;
A
#
# COMPACT_ATOMS: atom_id res chain seq x y z
N THR A 1 -5.68 -4.56 -30.68
CA THR A 1 -6.89 -4.58 -29.84
C THR A 1 -7.46 -5.97 -29.89
N SER A 2 -7.38 -6.72 -28.80
CA SER A 2 -8.05 -8.00 -28.64
C SER A 2 -9.27 -7.75 -27.73
N ALA A 3 -10.46 -7.90 -28.26
CA ALA A 3 -11.71 -7.77 -27.51
C ALA A 3 -12.30 -9.16 -27.27
N ALA A 4 -12.57 -9.51 -26.02
CA ALA A 4 -13.36 -10.68 -25.70
C ALA A 4 -14.85 -10.34 -25.92
N ALA A 5 -15.56 -11.19 -26.69
CA ALA A 5 -16.99 -11.01 -26.91
C ALA A 5 -17.79 -11.33 -25.63
N GLU A 6 -18.96 -10.70 -25.48
CA GLU A 6 -19.84 -10.93 -24.35
C GLU A 6 -20.13 -12.43 -24.15
N GLY A 7 -20.00 -12.90 -22.91
CA GLY A 7 -20.19 -14.31 -22.54
C GLY A 7 -19.07 -15.25 -22.98
N SER A 8 -18.02 -14.76 -23.68
CA SER A 8 -16.87 -15.60 -23.99
C SER A 8 -16.01 -15.83 -22.75
N VAL A 9 -15.54 -17.05 -22.57
CA VAL A 9 -14.58 -17.43 -21.53
C VAL A 9 -13.33 -17.96 -22.19
N ASN A 10 -12.19 -17.30 -21.92
CA ASN A 10 -10.92 -17.68 -22.49
C ASN A 10 -9.91 -17.96 -21.37
N SER A 11 -8.93 -18.79 -21.65
CA SER A 11 -7.87 -19.12 -20.71
C SER A 11 -6.53 -19.17 -21.43
N LEU A 12 -5.54 -18.55 -20.84
CA LEU A 12 -4.14 -18.58 -21.29
C LEU A 12 -3.29 -19.09 -20.14
N THR A 13 -2.44 -20.06 -20.43
CA THR A 13 -1.53 -20.63 -19.43
C THR A 13 -0.19 -20.85 -20.11
N ASP A 14 0.90 -20.38 -19.50
CA ASP A 14 2.22 -20.77 -19.94
C ASP A 14 2.58 -22.15 -19.39
N SER A 15 3.38 -22.88 -20.16
CA SER A 15 3.93 -24.18 -19.75
C SER A 15 5.41 -24.06 -19.35
N ALA A 16 5.98 -22.88 -19.46
CA ALA A 16 7.41 -22.68 -19.29
C ALA A 16 7.75 -22.56 -17.82
N LYS A 17 8.52 -23.53 -17.32
CA LYS A 17 9.29 -23.37 -16.09
C LYS A 17 10.55 -22.58 -16.45
N ASN A 18 10.44 -21.29 -16.58
CA ASN A 18 11.55 -20.44 -17.00
C ASN A 18 12.41 -19.94 -15.82
N ASN A 19 12.29 -20.59 -14.66
CA ASN A 19 13.08 -20.25 -13.48
C ASN A 19 14.42 -20.98 -13.40
N ASP A 20 14.99 -21.41 -14.51
CA ASP A 20 16.39 -21.82 -14.49
C ASP A 20 17.26 -20.55 -14.55
N ASP A 21 17.66 -20.06 -13.38
CA ASP A 21 18.67 -18.99 -13.20
C ASP A 21 20.02 -19.30 -13.90
N GLU A 22 20.17 -20.50 -14.43
CA GLU A 22 21.35 -20.98 -15.13
C GLU A 22 21.25 -20.89 -16.67
N SER A 23 20.11 -20.42 -17.22
CA SER A 23 20.00 -20.24 -18.67
C SER A 23 20.63 -18.93 -19.09
N PRO A 24 21.65 -18.94 -19.96
CA PRO A 24 22.23 -17.71 -20.49
C PRO A 24 21.27 -16.90 -21.38
N ASP A 25 20.11 -17.46 -21.73
CA ASP A 25 19.04 -16.80 -22.51
C ASP A 25 17.94 -16.21 -21.60
N ASN A 26 18.14 -16.17 -20.30
CA ASN A 26 17.13 -15.69 -19.33
C ASN A 26 16.77 -14.21 -19.54
N GLU A 27 17.68 -13.40 -20.09
CA GLU A 27 17.41 -12.02 -20.48
C GLU A 27 16.56 -11.92 -21.78
N ALA A 28 16.59 -12.95 -22.63
CA ALA A 28 15.83 -12.98 -23.89
C ALA A 28 14.42 -13.58 -23.72
N ALA A 29 14.20 -14.40 -22.71
CA ALA A 29 12.89 -14.96 -22.38
C ALA A 29 12.12 -13.96 -21.53
N GLU A 30 11.47 -13.02 -22.14
CA GLU A 30 10.56 -12.09 -21.49
C GLU A 30 9.31 -12.85 -21.02
N ASN A 31 9.38 -13.29 -19.81
CA ASN A 31 8.53 -14.29 -19.24
C ASN A 31 7.20 -13.69 -18.80
N ALA A 32 6.25 -13.63 -19.71
CA ALA A 32 4.86 -13.32 -19.43
C ALA A 32 3.94 -14.17 -20.30
N VAL A 33 2.76 -14.49 -19.79
CA VAL A 33 1.73 -15.20 -20.57
C VAL A 33 1.22 -14.30 -21.71
N ILE A 34 1.08 -13.00 -21.42
CA ILE A 34 0.78 -11.97 -22.41
C ILE A 34 1.91 -10.94 -22.38
N LYS A 35 2.70 -10.89 -23.46
CA LYS A 35 3.72 -9.86 -23.64
C LYS A 35 3.26 -8.83 -24.67
N CYS A 36 3.15 -7.58 -24.25
CA CYS A 36 2.98 -6.46 -25.14
C CYS A 36 4.36 -6.08 -25.72
N LYS A 37 4.39 -5.76 -27.00
CA LYS A 37 5.64 -5.37 -27.65
C LYS A 37 6.14 -4.05 -27.07
N ASP A 38 7.44 -3.95 -26.89
CA ASP A 38 8.11 -2.73 -26.40
C ASP A 38 7.75 -1.50 -27.21
N GLY A 39 7.57 -0.37 -26.54
CA GLY A 39 7.16 0.89 -27.14
C GLY A 39 5.75 0.88 -27.73
N SER A 40 4.90 -0.10 -27.39
CA SER A 40 3.53 -0.15 -27.89
C SER A 40 2.51 0.36 -26.88
N GLN A 41 1.46 0.97 -27.42
CA GLN A 41 0.26 1.31 -26.65
C GLN A 41 -0.78 0.22 -26.86
N VAL A 42 -1.10 -0.53 -25.81
CA VAL A 42 -1.98 -1.70 -25.88
C VAL A 42 -3.22 -1.48 -25.03
N THR A 43 -4.37 -1.84 -25.58
CA THR A 43 -5.63 -1.90 -24.82
C THR A 43 -6.14 -3.33 -24.77
N LEU A 44 -6.30 -3.87 -23.55
CA LEU A 44 -7.04 -5.10 -23.30
C LEU A 44 -8.45 -4.74 -22.90
N CYS A 45 -9.42 -5.12 -23.72
CA CYS A 45 -10.82 -4.75 -23.47
C CYS A 45 -11.79 -5.84 -23.97
N GLY A 46 -13.03 -5.75 -23.54
CA GLY A 46 -14.13 -6.57 -23.96
C GLY A 46 -15.02 -6.98 -22.80
N THR A 47 -16.22 -7.47 -23.12
CA THR A 47 -17.24 -7.85 -22.12
C THR A 47 -17.19 -9.32 -21.72
N GLY A 48 -16.16 -10.05 -22.17
CA GLY A 48 -15.93 -11.45 -21.81
C GLY A 48 -15.02 -11.64 -20.61
N SER A 49 -14.67 -12.89 -20.34
CA SER A 49 -13.74 -13.28 -19.28
C SER A 49 -12.44 -13.83 -19.84
N LEU A 50 -11.32 -13.45 -19.26
CA LEU A 50 -10.00 -13.97 -19.54
C LEU A 50 -9.33 -14.43 -18.24
N THR A 51 -8.93 -15.69 -18.21
CA THR A 51 -8.11 -16.25 -17.13
C THR A 51 -6.67 -16.39 -17.62
N VAL A 52 -5.73 -15.87 -16.84
CA VAL A 52 -4.29 -15.94 -17.09
C VAL A 52 -3.64 -16.71 -15.95
N THR A 53 -2.89 -17.76 -16.27
CA THR A 53 -2.10 -18.51 -15.29
C THR A 53 -0.62 -18.47 -15.68
N ALA A 54 0.17 -17.78 -14.90
CA ALA A 54 1.58 -17.52 -15.17
C ALA A 54 2.47 -18.41 -14.30
N ASN A 55 2.86 -19.56 -14.84
CA ASN A 55 3.74 -20.49 -14.13
C ASN A 55 5.24 -20.19 -14.32
N GLY A 56 5.58 -19.36 -15.29
CA GLY A 56 6.95 -18.97 -15.61
C GLY A 56 7.42 -17.72 -14.88
N LYS A 57 6.72 -16.61 -15.05
CA LYS A 57 7.05 -15.31 -14.42
C LYS A 57 5.78 -14.44 -14.31
N ASN A 58 5.63 -13.43 -15.17
CA ASN A 58 4.53 -12.47 -15.11
C ASN A 58 3.26 -12.96 -15.81
N GLY A 59 2.10 -12.50 -15.35
CA GLY A 59 0.85 -12.73 -16.06
C GLY A 59 0.79 -11.91 -17.35
N ILE A 60 0.86 -10.59 -17.22
CA ILE A 60 0.85 -9.65 -18.34
C ILE A 60 2.05 -8.70 -18.19
N LYS A 61 2.85 -8.53 -19.24
CA LYS A 61 3.95 -7.57 -19.25
C LYS A 61 3.83 -6.59 -20.41
N SER A 62 4.06 -5.31 -20.14
CA SER A 62 3.99 -4.23 -21.12
C SER A 62 5.14 -3.24 -20.96
N GLY A 63 5.63 -2.78 -22.08
CA GLY A 63 6.67 -1.76 -22.16
C GLY A 63 8.09 -2.31 -22.15
N ALA A 64 9.02 -1.38 -22.18
CA ALA A 64 10.43 -1.61 -21.93
C ALA A 64 11.04 -0.36 -21.31
N THR A 65 11.88 -0.53 -20.30
CA THR A 65 12.59 0.55 -19.57
C THR A 65 13.44 1.45 -20.48
N THR A 66 13.81 0.97 -21.69
CA THR A 66 14.55 1.73 -22.67
C THR A 66 13.70 2.60 -23.59
N ALA A 67 12.35 2.47 -23.55
CA ALA A 67 11.46 3.33 -24.32
C ALA A 67 11.44 4.75 -23.71
N GLU A 68 11.25 5.78 -24.55
CA GLU A 68 11.07 7.13 -24.03
C GLU A 68 9.77 7.19 -23.20
N GLU A 69 9.75 8.02 -22.16
CA GLU A 69 8.60 8.18 -21.28
C GLU A 69 7.33 8.53 -22.09
N GLY A 70 6.23 7.81 -21.81
CA GLY A 70 4.96 7.99 -22.50
C GLY A 70 4.80 7.28 -23.84
N GLU A 71 5.81 6.55 -24.33
CA GLU A 71 5.70 5.77 -25.57
C GLU A 71 4.99 4.44 -25.37
N ALA A 72 5.17 3.78 -24.21
CA ALA A 72 4.53 2.51 -23.91
C ALA A 72 3.36 2.70 -22.92
N SER A 73 2.25 2.01 -23.17
CA SER A 73 1.14 1.96 -22.21
C SER A 73 0.33 0.68 -22.32
N LEU A 74 -0.20 0.24 -21.17
CA LEU A 74 -1.22 -0.79 -21.09
C LEU A 74 -2.49 -0.18 -20.51
N THR A 75 -3.61 -0.37 -21.21
CA THR A 75 -4.94 0.03 -20.71
C THR A 75 -5.83 -1.20 -20.60
N ILE A 76 -6.49 -1.36 -19.46
CA ILE A 76 -7.44 -2.45 -19.18
C ILE A 76 -8.82 -1.84 -18.95
N ARG A 77 -9.84 -2.36 -19.67
CA ARG A 77 -11.21 -1.88 -19.51
C ARG A 77 -12.27 -2.91 -19.90
N GLU A 78 -13.41 -2.85 -19.24
CA GLU A 78 -14.62 -3.62 -19.52
C GLU A 78 -14.44 -5.16 -19.41
N LEU A 79 -13.23 -5.63 -19.12
CA LEU A 79 -12.88 -7.05 -19.13
C LEU A 79 -13.05 -7.65 -17.72
N THR A 80 -13.56 -8.90 -17.65
CA THR A 80 -13.37 -9.72 -16.47
C THR A 80 -12.04 -10.46 -16.61
N LEU A 81 -11.08 -10.10 -15.76
CA LEU A 81 -9.71 -10.61 -15.81
C LEU A 81 -9.37 -11.33 -14.51
N ILE A 82 -9.00 -12.60 -14.62
CA ILE A 82 -8.56 -13.42 -13.49
C ILE A 82 -7.10 -13.78 -13.72
N ILE A 83 -6.21 -13.38 -12.82
CA ILE A 83 -4.78 -13.68 -12.94
C ILE A 83 -4.29 -14.45 -11.73
N ASN A 84 -3.60 -15.55 -12.00
CA ASN A 84 -2.84 -16.29 -11.01
C ASN A 84 -1.37 -16.33 -11.45
N ALA A 85 -0.51 -15.65 -10.72
CA ALA A 85 0.92 -15.52 -10.98
C ALA A 85 1.76 -16.00 -9.78
N PRO A 86 1.89 -17.33 -9.60
CA PRO A 86 2.53 -17.90 -8.41
C PRO A 86 4.05 -17.73 -8.35
N ILE A 87 4.66 -17.00 -9.29
CA ILE A 87 6.12 -16.85 -9.40
C ILE A 87 6.56 -15.39 -9.30
N ASN A 88 5.78 -14.45 -9.86
CA ASN A 88 6.13 -13.03 -9.93
C ASN A 88 4.83 -12.19 -10.02
N ASP A 89 4.89 -11.02 -10.69
CA ASP A 89 3.79 -10.08 -10.80
C ASP A 89 2.63 -10.62 -11.64
N ALA A 90 1.44 -10.25 -11.26
CA ALA A 90 0.30 -10.55 -12.12
C ALA A 90 0.26 -9.61 -13.33
N ILE A 91 0.47 -8.32 -13.12
CA ILE A 91 0.59 -7.31 -14.19
C ILE A 91 1.83 -6.47 -13.92
N ASN A 92 2.73 -6.41 -14.93
CA ASN A 92 3.94 -5.61 -14.88
C ASN A 92 4.00 -4.68 -16.09
N ALA A 93 3.96 -3.37 -15.87
CA ALA A 93 4.10 -2.37 -16.91
C ALA A 93 5.32 -1.49 -16.62
N GLU A 94 6.18 -1.31 -17.63
CA GLU A 94 7.42 -0.55 -17.45
C GLU A 94 7.24 0.97 -17.64
N GLN A 95 6.05 1.47 -17.97
CA GLN A 95 5.81 2.91 -18.08
C GLN A 95 4.44 3.32 -17.54
N THR A 96 3.38 3.18 -18.32
CA THR A 96 2.05 3.62 -17.91
C THR A 96 1.06 2.47 -17.93
N LEU A 97 0.40 2.28 -16.81
CA LEU A 97 -0.72 1.35 -16.68
C LEU A 97 -1.99 2.11 -16.31
N ASN A 98 -3.04 1.92 -17.10
CA ASN A 98 -4.37 2.45 -16.82
C ASN A 98 -5.35 1.29 -16.64
N VAL A 99 -5.98 1.20 -15.48
CA VAL A 99 -7.09 0.28 -15.22
C VAL A 99 -8.37 1.12 -15.14
N GLU A 100 -9.01 1.30 -16.30
CA GLU A 100 -10.15 2.24 -16.43
C GLU A 100 -11.45 1.64 -15.88
N SER A 101 -11.69 0.34 -16.11
CA SER A 101 -12.91 -0.35 -15.71
C SER A 101 -12.75 -1.87 -15.85
N GLY A 102 -13.80 -2.61 -15.50
CA GLY A 102 -13.83 -4.07 -15.55
C GLY A 102 -13.71 -4.70 -14.16
N THR A 103 -13.54 -6.02 -14.12
CA THR A 103 -13.41 -6.78 -12.87
C THR A 103 -12.13 -7.58 -12.90
N LEU A 104 -11.21 -7.28 -11.98
CA LEU A 104 -9.94 -7.95 -11.85
C LEU A 104 -9.92 -8.77 -10.56
N THR A 105 -9.55 -10.05 -10.67
CA THR A 105 -9.29 -10.91 -9.51
C THR A 105 -7.87 -11.43 -9.63
N ILE A 106 -7.03 -11.11 -8.66
CA ILE A 106 -5.58 -11.30 -8.75
C ILE A 106 -5.07 -12.08 -7.55
N SER A 107 -4.14 -13.00 -7.84
CA SER A 107 -3.24 -13.60 -6.87
C SER A 107 -1.84 -13.64 -7.49
N ALA A 108 -0.86 -13.08 -6.82
CA ALA A 108 0.53 -12.99 -7.27
C ALA A 108 1.49 -13.45 -6.16
N ALA A 109 2.70 -13.86 -6.54
CA ALA A 109 3.76 -14.15 -5.57
C ALA A 109 4.57 -12.89 -5.22
N ASP A 110 4.62 -11.96 -6.16
CA ASP A 110 5.20 -10.63 -6.05
C ASP A 110 4.06 -9.60 -6.17
N ASP A 111 4.15 -8.61 -7.01
CA ASP A 111 3.16 -7.55 -7.06
C ASP A 111 1.88 -7.96 -7.81
N ALA A 112 0.74 -7.52 -7.28
CA ALA A 112 -0.50 -7.74 -7.98
C ALA A 112 -0.57 -6.86 -9.24
N ILE A 113 -0.24 -5.57 -9.12
CA ILE A 113 -0.19 -4.63 -10.23
C ILE A 113 1.02 -3.70 -10.03
N HIS A 114 2.00 -3.85 -10.90
CA HIS A 114 3.21 -3.02 -10.91
C HIS A 114 3.29 -2.14 -12.16
N SER A 115 3.73 -0.91 -11.98
CA SER A 115 4.12 -0.02 -13.08
C SER A 115 5.37 0.77 -12.68
N ASP A 116 6.43 0.73 -13.47
CA ASP A 116 7.67 1.45 -13.13
C ASP A 116 7.44 2.96 -12.96
N LEU A 117 6.53 3.56 -13.74
CA LEU A 117 6.33 5.01 -13.73
C LEU A 117 4.94 5.42 -13.22
N VAL A 118 3.87 5.09 -13.95
CA VAL A 118 2.54 5.64 -13.69
C VAL A 118 1.48 4.55 -13.65
N LEU A 119 0.74 4.49 -12.55
CA LEU A 119 -0.45 3.66 -12.41
C LEU A 119 -1.68 4.54 -12.15
N ASN A 120 -2.66 4.46 -13.04
CA ASN A 120 -3.94 5.15 -12.91
C ASN A 120 -5.08 4.14 -12.76
N ILE A 121 -5.87 4.26 -11.71
CA ILE A 121 -7.04 3.43 -11.43
C ILE A 121 -8.31 4.28 -11.51
N GLY A 122 -9.21 3.86 -12.39
CA GLY A 122 -10.47 4.54 -12.65
C GLY A 122 -10.30 5.91 -13.31
N ALA A 123 -11.37 6.68 -13.33
CA ALA A 123 -11.38 8.06 -13.79
C ALA A 123 -12.45 8.85 -13.02
N GLU A 124 -12.26 10.15 -12.90
CA GLU A 124 -13.20 11.03 -12.23
C GLU A 124 -14.60 10.94 -12.85
N GLY A 125 -15.62 10.80 -12.00
CA GLY A 125 -17.03 10.71 -12.42
C GLY A 125 -17.43 9.37 -13.03
N THR A 126 -16.61 8.35 -12.93
CA THR A 126 -16.93 6.95 -13.32
C THR A 126 -17.04 6.04 -12.09
N ASP A 127 -17.66 4.88 -12.27
CA ASP A 127 -17.68 3.86 -11.20
C ASP A 127 -16.28 3.20 -11.03
N GLY A 128 -15.44 3.23 -12.08
CA GLY A 128 -14.12 2.62 -12.10
C GLY A 128 -14.13 1.10 -12.16
N PRO A 129 -12.96 0.45 -11.94
CA PRO A 129 -12.85 -1.00 -11.90
C PRO A 129 -13.27 -1.57 -10.54
N THR A 130 -13.59 -2.88 -10.54
CA THR A 130 -13.58 -3.70 -9.33
C THR A 130 -12.28 -4.51 -9.32
N ILE A 131 -11.44 -4.31 -8.31
CA ILE A 131 -10.16 -4.99 -8.16
C ILE A 131 -10.15 -5.77 -6.84
N THR A 132 -9.95 -7.07 -6.92
CA THR A 132 -9.79 -7.94 -5.74
C THR A 132 -8.43 -8.62 -5.81
N VAL A 133 -7.54 -8.25 -4.91
CA VAL A 133 -6.24 -8.89 -4.73
C VAL A 133 -6.33 -9.80 -3.52
N THR A 134 -6.33 -11.10 -3.77
CA THR A 134 -6.53 -12.12 -2.72
C THR A 134 -5.26 -12.49 -1.98
N ALA A 135 -4.11 -12.31 -2.63
CA ALA A 135 -2.77 -12.48 -2.07
C ALA A 135 -1.74 -11.88 -3.00
N CYS A 136 -0.74 -11.20 -2.45
CA CYS A 136 0.44 -10.68 -3.14
C CYS A 136 1.55 -10.37 -2.13
N TYR A 137 2.74 -10.03 -2.64
CA TYR A 137 3.76 -9.36 -1.84
C TYR A 137 3.35 -7.90 -1.67
N GLU A 138 3.39 -7.09 -2.74
CA GLU A 138 2.82 -5.75 -2.77
C GLU A 138 1.53 -5.69 -3.62
N GLY A 139 0.61 -4.82 -3.25
CA GLY A 139 -0.68 -4.72 -3.91
C GLY A 139 -0.62 -3.95 -5.21
N LEU A 140 -0.54 -2.63 -5.12
CA LEU A 140 -0.41 -1.72 -6.25
C LEU A 140 0.87 -0.92 -6.09
N GLU A 141 1.81 -1.05 -7.02
CA GLU A 141 3.07 -0.33 -7.00
C GLU A 141 3.27 0.53 -8.24
N ALA A 142 3.72 1.77 -8.05
CA ALA A 142 4.21 2.63 -9.13
C ALA A 142 4.93 3.86 -8.55
N ALA A 143 5.84 4.47 -9.32
CA ALA A 143 6.44 5.75 -8.92
C ALA A 143 5.39 6.86 -8.72
N GLN A 144 4.36 6.89 -9.57
CA GLN A 144 3.19 7.77 -9.43
C GLN A 144 1.91 6.94 -9.48
N LEU A 145 1.21 6.86 -8.34
CA LEU A 145 -0.02 6.09 -8.20
C LEU A 145 -1.21 7.02 -7.99
N THR A 146 -2.23 6.91 -8.86
CA THR A 146 -3.45 7.69 -8.78
C THR A 146 -4.68 6.81 -8.78
N ILE A 147 -5.57 6.98 -7.79
CA ILE A 147 -6.86 6.32 -7.71
C ILE A 147 -7.97 7.36 -7.71
N CYS A 148 -8.78 7.39 -8.77
CA CYS A 148 -9.89 8.32 -8.93
C CYS A 148 -11.25 7.69 -8.63
N SER A 149 -11.41 6.38 -8.88
CA SER A 149 -12.64 5.63 -8.68
C SER A 149 -12.36 4.13 -8.67
N GLY A 150 -13.34 3.33 -8.30
CA GLY A 150 -13.28 1.87 -8.27
C GLY A 150 -13.65 1.29 -6.91
N ASP A 151 -13.83 -0.02 -6.88
CA ASP A 151 -14.01 -0.82 -5.67
C ASP A 151 -12.82 -1.78 -5.55
N ILE A 152 -11.94 -1.50 -4.60
CA ILE A 152 -10.61 -2.08 -4.50
C ILE A 152 -10.46 -2.77 -3.16
N ASP A 153 -10.20 -4.08 -3.17
CA ASP A 153 -9.95 -4.90 -1.99
C ASP A 153 -8.59 -5.58 -2.13
N ILE A 154 -7.67 -5.28 -1.22
CA ILE A 154 -6.29 -5.75 -1.28
C ILE A 154 -5.90 -6.45 0.01
N THR A 155 -5.38 -7.67 -0.13
CA THR A 155 -4.66 -8.38 0.93
C THR A 155 -3.23 -8.63 0.47
N SER A 156 -2.27 -8.02 1.16
CA SER A 156 -0.84 -8.15 0.88
C SER A 156 -0.06 -8.76 2.04
N SER A 157 1.13 -9.24 1.75
CA SER A 157 2.09 -9.65 2.78
C SER A 157 3.07 -8.53 3.15
N ASP A 158 3.28 -7.60 2.24
CA ASP A 158 4.00 -6.33 2.44
C ASP A 158 3.04 -5.18 2.18
N ASP A 159 3.42 -4.11 1.49
CA ASP A 159 2.59 -2.92 1.32
C ASP A 159 1.34 -3.18 0.45
N CYS A 160 0.22 -2.55 0.83
CA CYS A 160 -0.98 -2.65 -0.01
C CYS A 160 -0.91 -1.71 -1.20
N LEU A 161 -0.48 -0.47 -0.99
CA LEU A 161 -0.18 0.52 -2.01
C LEU A 161 1.22 1.06 -1.76
N ASN A 162 2.06 1.05 -2.80
CA ASN A 162 3.44 1.53 -2.71
C ASN A 162 3.73 2.54 -3.83
N ALA A 163 4.08 3.78 -3.47
CA ALA A 163 4.55 4.78 -4.43
C ALA A 163 6.08 4.84 -4.39
N ALA A 164 6.71 3.86 -5.02
CA ALA A 164 8.15 3.66 -5.02
C ALA A 164 8.66 3.16 -6.37
N ASN A 165 9.95 3.30 -6.60
CA ASN A 165 10.73 2.57 -7.59
C ASN A 165 12.22 2.81 -7.31
N SER A 166 12.93 1.78 -6.87
CA SER A 166 14.34 1.86 -6.48
C SER A 166 15.31 2.17 -7.63
N ASP A 167 14.89 1.96 -8.86
CA ASP A 167 15.71 2.21 -10.07
C ASP A 167 15.65 3.65 -10.54
N LEU A 168 14.70 4.44 -10.02
CA LEU A 168 14.53 5.85 -10.37
C LEU A 168 15.24 6.75 -9.35
N SER A 169 16.01 7.70 -9.82
CA SER A 169 16.64 8.72 -8.99
C SER A 169 16.20 10.12 -9.41
N GLY A 170 15.74 10.92 -8.42
CA GLY A 170 15.27 12.28 -8.68
C GLY A 170 13.92 12.34 -9.40
N TYR A 171 13.14 11.28 -9.31
CA TYR A 171 11.76 11.21 -9.76
C TYR A 171 10.82 11.64 -8.63
N ASP A 172 9.73 12.29 -8.96
CA ASP A 172 8.73 12.71 -7.98
C ASP A 172 7.79 11.52 -7.69
N PHE A 173 7.98 10.88 -6.55
CA PHE A 173 7.07 9.83 -6.08
C PHE A 173 5.81 10.46 -5.50
N THR A 174 4.65 9.96 -5.89
CA THR A 174 3.37 10.49 -5.41
C THR A 174 2.29 9.42 -5.34
N MET A 175 1.51 9.47 -4.27
CA MET A 175 0.28 8.69 -4.16
C MET A 175 -0.89 9.64 -3.98
N THR A 176 -1.87 9.56 -4.90
CA THR A 176 -3.06 10.42 -4.88
C THR A 176 -4.34 9.59 -4.93
N ILE A 177 -5.19 9.76 -3.92
CA ILE A 177 -6.50 9.12 -3.85
C ILE A 177 -7.57 10.21 -3.81
N SER A 178 -8.36 10.31 -4.87
CA SER A 178 -9.42 11.31 -5.00
C SER A 178 -10.83 10.71 -4.97
N GLY A 179 -10.95 9.38 -5.01
CA GLY A 179 -12.25 8.69 -5.01
C GLY A 179 -12.12 7.18 -4.87
N GLY A 180 -13.22 6.49 -5.07
CA GLY A 180 -13.31 5.03 -4.95
C GLY A 180 -13.60 4.54 -3.53
N THR A 181 -13.75 3.23 -3.42
CA THR A 181 -13.83 2.49 -2.14
C THR A 181 -12.64 1.56 -2.08
N ILE A 182 -11.77 1.75 -1.10
CA ILE A 182 -10.53 1.00 -0.95
C ILE A 182 -10.54 0.31 0.42
N THR A 183 -10.40 -1.00 0.41
CA THR A 183 -10.14 -1.80 1.61
C THR A 183 -8.77 -2.44 1.47
N ALA A 184 -7.86 -2.14 2.37
CA ALA A 184 -6.48 -2.61 2.34
C ALA A 184 -6.11 -3.29 3.65
N CYS A 185 -5.46 -4.46 3.57
CA CYS A 185 -4.98 -5.21 4.72
C CYS A 185 -3.59 -5.75 4.46
N SER A 186 -2.59 -5.16 5.11
CA SER A 186 -1.22 -5.66 5.11
C SER A 186 -0.95 -6.54 6.32
N SER A 187 -0.26 -7.66 6.11
CA SER A 187 0.12 -8.57 7.19
C SER A 187 1.53 -8.32 7.75
N SER A 188 2.38 -7.61 7.04
CA SER A 188 3.78 -7.39 7.43
C SER A 188 4.38 -6.06 6.98
N GLY A 189 3.84 -5.41 5.96
CA GLY A 189 4.23 -4.07 5.48
C GLY A 189 3.26 -2.98 5.91
N ASP A 190 3.38 -1.84 5.26
CA ASP A 190 2.53 -0.69 5.48
C ASP A 190 1.17 -0.82 4.75
N GLY A 191 0.21 -0.03 5.15
CA GLY A 191 -1.04 0.06 4.41
C GLY A 191 -0.82 0.77 3.08
N PHE A 192 -0.42 2.01 3.16
CA PHE A 192 -0.01 2.85 2.04
C PHE A 192 1.35 3.44 2.38
N ASP A 193 2.35 3.14 1.55
CA ASP A 193 3.69 3.72 1.62
C ASP A 193 3.98 4.60 0.41
N SER A 194 4.67 5.72 0.62
CA SER A 194 5.10 6.59 -0.47
C SER A 194 6.51 7.12 -0.22
N ASN A 195 7.42 6.88 -1.15
CA ASN A 195 8.73 7.52 -1.16
C ASN A 195 8.67 9.04 -1.46
N GLY A 196 7.46 9.60 -1.52
CA GLY A 196 7.21 11.03 -1.71
C GLY A 196 5.96 11.47 -0.96
N ASP A 197 5.09 12.22 -1.60
CA ASP A 197 3.85 12.72 -0.98
C ASP A 197 2.69 11.72 -1.10
N LEU A 198 1.86 11.64 -0.04
CA LEU A 198 0.60 10.89 -0.03
C LEU A 198 -0.57 11.85 0.21
N THR A 199 -1.53 11.87 -0.71
CA THR A 199 -2.73 12.72 -0.60
C THR A 199 -4.01 11.90 -0.73
N ILE A 200 -4.90 12.02 0.27
CA ILE A 200 -6.26 11.49 0.23
C ILE A 200 -7.22 12.67 0.25
N SER A 201 -7.94 12.88 -0.85
CA SER A 201 -8.88 13.99 -1.01
C SER A 201 -10.33 13.56 -1.20
N GLY A 202 -10.59 12.25 -1.29
CA GLY A 202 -11.94 11.71 -1.48
C GLY A 202 -12.00 10.21 -1.31
N GLY A 203 -13.18 9.64 -1.57
CA GLY A 203 -13.43 8.21 -1.48
C GLY A 203 -13.73 7.69 -0.06
N THR A 204 -13.82 6.37 0.04
CA THR A 204 -13.92 5.64 1.31
C THR A 204 -12.71 4.72 1.40
N VAL A 205 -11.83 4.99 2.35
CA VAL A 205 -10.54 4.31 2.50
C VAL A 205 -10.47 3.64 3.86
N VAL A 206 -10.32 2.32 3.88
CA VAL A 206 -10.24 1.50 5.09
C VAL A 206 -8.96 0.69 5.07
N ILE A 207 -8.04 1.01 5.96
CA ILE A 207 -6.71 0.42 6.00
C ILE A 207 -6.49 -0.29 7.33
N TRP A 208 -5.97 -1.50 7.26
CA TRP A 208 -5.55 -2.29 8.40
C TRP A 208 -4.13 -2.80 8.19
N THR A 209 -3.26 -2.55 9.16
CA THR A 209 -1.91 -3.13 9.20
C THR A 209 -1.74 -4.00 10.44
N ALA A 210 -0.89 -5.01 10.35
CA ALA A 210 -0.57 -5.84 11.49
C ALA A 210 0.07 -5.01 12.61
N ASN A 211 -0.24 -5.37 13.86
CA ASN A 211 0.38 -4.73 15.03
C ASN A 211 1.80 -5.30 15.26
N THR A 212 2.69 -5.09 14.30
CA THR A 212 4.07 -5.58 14.32
C THR A 212 5.04 -4.47 13.94
N ALA A 213 6.22 -4.47 14.55
CA ALA A 213 7.38 -3.64 14.20
C ALA A 213 7.05 -2.16 13.94
N ASP A 214 7.51 -1.66 12.81
CA ASP A 214 7.42 -0.28 12.32
C ASP A 214 6.28 -0.05 11.34
N ASN A 215 5.48 -1.06 11.05
CA ASN A 215 4.40 -0.98 10.07
C ASN A 215 3.34 0.04 10.44
N GLN A 216 2.96 0.86 9.47
CA GLN A 216 1.99 1.93 9.62
C GLN A 216 0.86 1.80 8.58
N PRO A 217 -0.37 2.20 8.93
CA PRO A 217 -1.42 2.22 7.90
C PRO A 217 -1.23 3.32 6.85
N LEU A 218 -0.53 4.40 7.18
CA LEU A 218 -0.14 5.48 6.27
C LEU A 218 1.30 5.87 6.59
N ASP A 219 2.21 5.69 5.65
CA ASP A 219 3.58 6.17 5.70
C ASP A 219 3.95 6.97 4.47
N ALA A 220 4.89 7.89 4.60
CA ALA A 220 5.46 8.66 3.50
C ALA A 220 6.78 9.32 3.89
N ASP A 221 7.74 9.31 2.98
CA ASP A 221 8.97 10.11 3.12
C ASP A 221 8.69 11.62 3.02
N GLY A 222 7.64 11.99 2.29
CA GLY A 222 7.17 13.36 2.13
C GLY A 222 6.05 13.73 3.10
N THR A 223 5.01 14.38 2.59
CA THR A 223 3.86 14.81 3.38
C THR A 223 2.66 13.87 3.19
N ILE A 224 2.00 13.54 4.31
CA ILE A 224 0.71 12.87 4.26
C ILE A 224 -0.39 13.91 4.47
N THR A 225 -1.31 14.03 3.51
CA THR A 225 -2.45 14.96 3.58
C THR A 225 -3.76 14.21 3.45
N VAL A 226 -4.67 14.40 4.43
CA VAL A 226 -6.05 13.93 4.37
C VAL A 226 -6.97 15.16 4.32
N SER A 227 -7.55 15.42 3.16
CA SER A 227 -8.35 16.62 2.91
C SER A 227 -9.82 16.35 2.58
N GLY A 228 -10.20 15.08 2.40
CA GLY A 228 -11.58 14.68 2.08
C GLY A 228 -11.79 13.18 2.21
N GLY A 229 -13.02 12.75 1.96
CA GLY A 229 -13.44 11.36 2.03
C GLY A 229 -13.65 10.84 3.46
N THR A 230 -13.97 9.56 3.56
CA THR A 230 -14.03 8.82 4.83
C THR A 230 -12.80 7.92 4.91
N VAL A 231 -11.90 8.20 5.83
CA VAL A 231 -10.63 7.49 6.00
C VAL A 231 -10.58 6.83 7.37
N LEU A 232 -10.43 5.51 7.40
CA LEU A 232 -10.15 4.73 8.58
C LEU A 232 -8.79 4.06 8.40
N ALA A 233 -7.85 4.36 9.27
CA ALA A 233 -6.51 3.81 9.23
C ALA A 233 -6.17 3.24 10.61
N ALA A 234 -6.06 1.92 10.70
CA ALA A 234 -5.89 1.20 11.95
C ALA A 234 -4.69 0.26 11.90
N GLY A 235 -3.91 0.25 12.96
CA GLY A 235 -2.75 -0.59 13.07
C GLY A 235 -2.09 -0.49 14.43
N GLY A 236 -0.88 -1.00 14.51
CA GLY A 236 -0.08 -0.89 15.70
C GLY A 236 1.33 -0.60 15.30
N SER A 237 1.82 0.59 15.58
CA SER A 237 3.23 0.88 15.40
C SER A 237 3.94 0.76 16.73
N ASN A 238 5.06 0.04 16.74
CA ASN A 238 5.96 -0.05 17.88
C ASN A 238 7.05 1.03 17.88
N GLY A 239 7.05 1.93 16.93
CA GLY A 239 8.17 2.84 16.81
C GLY A 239 7.84 4.24 16.35
N MET A 240 7.62 4.41 15.10
CA MET A 240 7.40 5.73 14.50
C MET A 240 5.89 5.92 14.30
N GLY A 241 5.33 6.91 14.91
CA GLY A 241 3.91 7.15 14.76
C GLY A 241 3.60 7.82 13.44
N MET A 242 2.41 7.57 12.95
CA MET A 242 1.85 8.24 11.80
C MET A 242 1.85 9.77 12.03
N ASN A 243 2.34 10.51 11.05
CA ASN A 243 2.39 11.98 11.09
C ASN A 243 1.76 12.54 9.82
N LEU A 244 0.61 13.17 9.93
CA LEU A 244 -0.14 13.67 8.79
C LEU A 244 -0.77 15.04 9.04
N THR A 245 -1.22 15.69 7.98
CA THR A 245 -2.06 16.89 8.03
C THR A 245 -3.47 16.55 7.62
N ALA A 246 -4.45 16.75 8.52
CA ALA A 246 -5.87 16.61 8.22
C ALA A 246 -6.50 18.00 8.08
N THR A 247 -7.10 18.31 6.94
CA THR A 247 -7.80 19.58 6.73
C THR A 247 -9.30 19.49 6.98
N GLN A 248 -9.82 18.28 7.18
CA GLN A 248 -11.16 18.00 7.69
C GLN A 248 -11.09 17.43 9.12
N PRO A 249 -12.19 17.42 9.88
CA PRO A 249 -12.19 16.86 11.24
C PRO A 249 -11.75 15.40 11.25
N CYS A 250 -10.93 15.05 12.26
CA CYS A 250 -10.46 13.69 12.44
C CYS A 250 -10.35 13.32 13.92
N LEU A 251 -10.27 12.04 14.20
CA LEU A 251 -10.16 11.42 15.51
C LEU A 251 -8.95 10.49 15.54
N THR A 252 -8.30 10.41 16.69
CA THR A 252 -7.29 9.38 16.96
C THR A 252 -7.63 8.67 18.25
N PHE A 253 -7.88 7.37 18.18
CA PHE A 253 -8.16 6.52 19.33
C PHE A 253 -6.97 5.60 19.61
N GLY A 254 -6.64 5.44 20.89
CA GLY A 254 -5.50 4.63 21.29
C GLY A 254 -4.15 5.36 21.12
N SER A 255 -3.07 4.61 21.10
CA SER A 255 -1.73 5.15 20.86
C SER A 255 -0.94 4.23 19.95
N SER A 256 -0.29 4.79 18.96
CA SER A 256 0.86 4.15 18.33
C SER A 256 1.98 4.13 19.37
N GLY A 257 2.48 2.94 19.72
CA GLY A 257 3.47 2.80 20.80
C GLY A 257 4.74 3.57 20.48
N GLY A 258 5.09 4.58 21.26
CA GLY A 258 6.45 5.12 21.29
C GLY A 258 7.39 4.12 22.00
N MET A 259 8.71 4.30 21.85
CA MET A 259 9.79 3.50 22.48
C MET A 259 9.71 3.33 24.01
N GLY A 260 8.55 3.34 24.61
CA GLY A 260 8.27 3.16 26.03
C GLY A 260 7.06 2.29 26.30
N GLY A 261 6.42 1.73 25.27
CA GLY A 261 5.34 0.76 25.44
C GLY A 261 5.91 -0.50 26.09
N GLY A 262 5.68 -0.68 27.38
CA GLY A 262 6.02 -1.93 28.06
C GLY A 262 5.26 -3.10 27.42
N PRO A 263 5.66 -4.36 27.70
CA PRO A 263 5.09 -5.57 27.10
C PRO A 263 3.58 -5.80 27.36
N ASN A 264 2.87 -4.81 27.86
CA ASN A 264 1.44 -4.85 28.22
C ASN A 264 0.58 -3.78 27.53
N SER A 265 1.04 -3.08 26.50
CA SER A 265 0.13 -2.28 25.66
C SER A 265 -0.67 -3.24 24.77
N GLY A 266 -1.72 -3.84 25.35
CA GLY A 266 -2.62 -4.73 24.63
C GLY A 266 -3.29 -3.98 23.48
N SER A 267 -3.64 -4.72 22.44
CA SER A 267 -4.42 -4.17 21.31
C SER A 267 -5.69 -3.51 21.83
N ALA A 268 -5.91 -2.25 21.43
CA ALA A 268 -7.13 -1.54 21.75
C ALA A 268 -8.35 -2.19 21.05
N ILE A 269 -8.11 -2.75 19.85
CA ILE A 269 -9.09 -3.45 19.05
C ILE A 269 -8.52 -4.83 18.71
N THR A 270 -9.30 -5.89 18.97
CA THR A 270 -8.90 -7.26 18.64
C THR A 270 -9.45 -7.70 17.29
N LYS A 271 -8.69 -8.50 16.56
CA LYS A 271 -9.12 -9.09 15.29
C LYS A 271 -10.51 -9.72 15.40
N ASN A 272 -11.35 -9.51 14.42
CA ASN A 272 -12.75 -9.95 14.31
C ASN A 272 -13.71 -9.29 15.33
N ALA A 273 -13.26 -8.33 16.16
CA ALA A 273 -14.17 -7.57 16.98
C ALA A 273 -14.99 -6.61 16.13
N ALA A 274 -16.30 -6.59 16.31
CA ALA A 274 -17.14 -5.51 15.83
C ALA A 274 -16.81 -4.23 16.62
N PHE A 275 -16.77 -3.10 15.94
CA PHE A 275 -16.55 -1.80 16.56
C PHE A 275 -17.48 -0.74 15.99
N THR A 276 -17.71 0.31 16.77
CA THR A 276 -18.51 1.46 16.39
C THR A 276 -17.82 2.75 16.82
N VAL A 277 -17.98 3.81 16.03
CA VAL A 277 -17.69 5.19 16.43
C VAL A 277 -19.01 5.91 16.59
N THR A 278 -19.27 6.44 17.78
CA THR A 278 -20.53 7.13 18.11
C THR A 278 -20.26 8.55 18.58
N ASP A 279 -21.20 9.45 18.33
CA ASP A 279 -21.20 10.80 18.89
C ASP A 279 -21.64 10.82 20.38
N SER A 280 -21.70 12.00 21.00
CA SER A 280 -22.11 12.20 22.38
C SER A 280 -23.59 11.86 22.64
N ASP A 281 -24.42 11.89 21.60
CA ASP A 281 -25.83 11.56 21.68
C ASP A 281 -26.11 10.06 21.46
N GLY A 282 -25.06 9.28 21.16
CA GLY A 282 -25.12 7.85 20.92
C GLY A 282 -25.44 7.47 19.47
N ASN A 283 -25.44 8.42 18.52
CA ASN A 283 -25.62 8.09 17.13
C ASN A 283 -24.36 7.46 16.56
N THR A 284 -24.54 6.39 15.80
CA THR A 284 -23.42 5.72 15.14
C THR A 284 -22.99 6.49 13.87
N ILE A 285 -21.74 6.92 13.86
CA ILE A 285 -21.11 7.59 12.70
C ILE A 285 -20.42 6.55 11.81
N TYR A 286 -19.80 5.54 12.42
CA TYR A 286 -19.14 4.45 11.69
C TYR A 286 -19.32 3.12 12.42
N SER A 287 -19.41 2.03 11.66
CA SER A 287 -19.39 0.68 12.21
C SER A 287 -18.61 -0.25 11.28
N GLY A 288 -17.85 -1.17 11.87
CA GLY A 288 -17.05 -2.12 11.12
C GLY A 288 -16.65 -3.34 11.96
N SER A 289 -15.86 -4.18 11.35
CA SER A 289 -15.21 -5.31 12.00
C SER A 289 -13.71 -5.23 11.78
N ALA A 290 -12.93 -5.45 12.83
CA ALA A 290 -11.49 -5.40 12.78
C ALA A 290 -10.93 -6.57 11.97
N VAL A 291 -10.09 -6.28 10.98
CA VAL A 291 -9.44 -7.31 10.15
C VAL A 291 -8.19 -7.86 10.84
N CYS A 292 -7.49 -7.04 11.63
CA CYS A 292 -6.35 -7.45 12.43
C CYS A 292 -6.41 -6.79 13.84
N ASN A 293 -5.45 -7.11 14.70
CA ASN A 293 -5.31 -6.43 15.97
C ASN A 293 -4.75 -5.02 15.75
N ALA A 294 -5.32 -4.02 16.41
CA ALA A 294 -4.84 -2.65 16.34
C ALA A 294 -4.66 -2.03 17.73
N SER A 295 -3.63 -1.22 17.90
CA SER A 295 -3.38 -0.43 19.10
C SER A 295 -3.86 1.01 18.97
N PHE A 296 -4.03 1.49 17.73
CA PHE A 296 -4.63 2.79 17.44
C PHE A 296 -5.54 2.73 16.21
N LEU A 297 -6.38 3.75 16.09
CA LEU A 297 -7.25 3.96 14.94
C LEU A 297 -7.33 5.46 14.69
N PHE A 298 -6.96 5.86 13.48
CA PHE A 298 -7.25 7.17 12.90
C PHE A 298 -8.57 7.09 12.13
N PHE A 299 -9.44 8.07 12.32
CA PHE A 299 -10.70 8.18 11.60
C PHE A 299 -10.96 9.62 11.19
N SER A 300 -11.19 9.86 9.91
CA SER A 300 -11.53 11.16 9.34
C SER A 300 -12.74 11.03 8.44
N SER A 301 -13.69 11.93 8.57
CA SER A 301 -14.94 11.90 7.80
C SER A 301 -15.57 13.31 7.74
N PRO A 302 -16.24 13.67 6.63
CA PRO A 302 -17.01 14.89 6.56
C PRO A 302 -18.22 14.89 7.50
N ASP A 303 -18.62 13.71 8.03
CA ASP A 303 -19.74 13.59 8.99
C ASP A 303 -19.33 13.93 10.42
N LEU A 304 -18.04 14.17 10.69
CA LEU A 304 -17.57 14.59 11.99
C LEU A 304 -17.81 16.09 12.21
N THR A 305 -18.20 16.45 13.41
CA THR A 305 -18.37 17.84 13.84
C THR A 305 -17.10 18.32 14.54
N ASP A 306 -16.64 19.53 14.24
CA ASP A 306 -15.50 20.16 14.91
C ASP A 306 -15.73 20.31 16.41
N GLN A 307 -14.68 20.12 17.19
CA GLN A 307 -14.68 20.27 18.66
C GLN A 307 -15.73 19.40 19.36
N ALA A 308 -16.04 18.23 18.80
CA ALA A 308 -16.99 17.28 19.35
C ALA A 308 -16.27 16.02 19.83
N ALA A 309 -16.82 15.40 20.88
CA ALA A 309 -16.32 14.16 21.44
C ALA A 309 -17.01 12.95 20.83
N TYR A 310 -16.22 11.92 20.52
CA TYR A 310 -16.70 10.66 19.98
C TYR A 310 -16.14 9.48 20.78
N THR A 311 -16.87 8.39 20.76
CA THR A 311 -16.49 7.15 21.44
C THR A 311 -16.32 6.02 20.47
N LEU A 312 -15.14 5.39 20.48
CA LEU A 312 -14.88 4.10 19.84
C LEU A 312 -15.20 2.98 20.85
N ALA A 313 -16.12 2.11 20.49
CA ALA A 313 -16.43 0.91 21.27
C ALA A 313 -16.09 -0.35 20.47
N ALA A 314 -15.27 -1.25 21.06
CA ALA A 314 -14.86 -2.51 20.45
C ALA A 314 -14.79 -3.61 21.55
N GLY A 315 -15.74 -4.52 21.55
CA GLY A 315 -15.86 -5.53 22.62
C GLY A 315 -15.98 -4.90 23.99
N THR A 316 -14.97 -5.09 24.86
CA THR A 316 -14.92 -4.46 26.20
C THR A 316 -14.14 -3.15 26.23
N THR A 317 -13.51 -2.77 25.10
CA THR A 317 -12.75 -1.52 24.97
C THR A 317 -13.69 -0.38 24.65
N SER A 318 -13.51 0.75 25.36
CA SER A 318 -14.19 2.01 25.08
C SER A 318 -13.16 3.14 25.18
N LEU A 319 -12.94 3.86 24.10
CA LEU A 319 -12.00 4.97 24.00
C LEU A 319 -12.75 6.23 23.54
N THR A 320 -12.45 7.37 24.15
CA THR A 320 -13.03 8.65 23.74
C THR A 320 -11.96 9.56 23.19
N ALA A 321 -12.26 10.25 22.10
CA ALA A 321 -11.42 11.26 21.49
C ALA A 321 -12.25 12.49 21.10
N GLU A 322 -11.62 13.66 21.08
CA GLU A 322 -12.20 14.88 20.52
C GLU A 322 -11.68 15.09 19.09
N THR A 323 -12.52 15.65 18.23
CA THR A 323 -12.12 15.97 16.88
C THR A 323 -11.02 17.03 16.87
N GLN A 324 -10.09 16.85 15.98
CA GLN A 324 -8.98 17.75 15.70
C GLN A 324 -8.82 17.95 14.19
N SER A 325 -8.08 18.97 13.81
CA SER A 325 -7.66 19.24 12.44
C SER A 325 -6.27 19.88 12.44
N GLY A 326 -5.60 19.92 11.31
CA GLY A 326 -4.22 20.35 11.20
C GLY A 326 -3.24 19.20 11.33
N THR A 327 -2.08 19.42 11.93
CA THR A 327 -1.06 18.38 12.09
C THR A 327 -1.49 17.37 13.15
N VAL A 328 -1.56 16.11 12.78
CA VAL A 328 -1.93 14.97 13.62
C VAL A 328 -0.72 14.04 13.73
N SER A 329 -0.28 13.81 14.94
CA SER A 329 0.80 12.85 15.25
C SER A 329 0.26 11.77 16.18
N SER A 330 0.38 10.53 15.78
CA SER A 330 -0.03 9.38 16.59
C SER A 330 1.15 8.67 17.28
N GLY A 331 2.30 9.27 17.32
CA GLY A 331 3.50 8.76 18.00
C GLY A 331 4.19 9.83 18.83
N PHE A 332 4.91 9.43 19.84
CA PHE A 332 5.63 10.26 20.81
C PHE A 332 4.82 11.47 21.27
N GLY A 333 4.12 11.30 22.40
CA GLY A 333 3.36 12.40 22.99
C GLY A 333 4.14 13.71 22.91
N GLY A 334 3.58 14.63 22.15
CA GLY A 334 4.07 15.98 22.16
C GLY A 334 4.15 16.42 23.61
N MET A 335 5.34 16.74 24.09
CA MET A 335 5.47 17.51 25.32
C MET A 335 4.64 18.75 25.09
N GLY A 336 3.43 18.76 25.67
CA GLY A 336 2.60 19.94 25.73
C GLY A 336 3.42 21.06 26.28
N GLY A 337 3.92 21.91 25.39
CA GLY A 337 4.54 23.18 25.72
C GLY A 337 3.46 24.09 26.27
N GLY A 338 3.15 23.97 27.57
CA GLY A 338 2.54 25.08 28.26
C GLY A 338 3.43 26.30 28.10
N PRO A 339 2.87 27.54 28.08
CA PRO A 339 3.67 28.75 27.97
C PRO A 339 4.49 28.93 29.25
N GLY A 340 5.71 28.41 29.27
CA GLY A 340 6.65 28.43 30.39
C GLY A 340 8.05 28.71 29.89
N ASN A 341 8.41 30.01 30.00
CA ASN A 341 9.77 30.56 30.16
C ASN A 341 10.86 29.98 29.25
N ARG A 342 11.11 30.68 28.14
CA ARG A 342 12.40 30.65 27.44
C ARG A 342 13.46 31.19 28.38
N GLY A 343 14.17 30.34 29.09
CA GLY A 343 15.45 30.64 29.65
C GLY A 343 16.48 30.70 28.53
N ASP A 344 17.15 31.85 28.40
CA ASP A 344 18.27 32.06 27.49
C ASP A 344 19.32 30.98 27.66
N PHE A 345 19.50 30.15 26.62
CA PHE A 345 20.68 29.29 26.53
C PHE A 345 21.76 30.05 25.77
N GLN A 346 22.74 30.56 26.52
CA GLN A 346 23.95 31.14 25.99
C GLN A 346 24.86 30.02 25.46
N PRO A 347 25.43 30.13 24.24
CA PRO A 347 26.37 29.09 23.75
C PRO A 347 27.68 29.22 24.53
N GLY A 348 28.04 28.20 25.28
CA GLY A 348 29.35 28.02 25.86
C GLY A 348 30.33 27.46 24.83
N ASP A 349 31.52 28.01 24.85
CA ASP A 349 32.68 27.80 24.00
C ASP A 349 33.05 26.36 23.74
N GLY A 350 33.28 26.06 22.47
CA GLY A 350 34.42 25.30 21.97
C GLY A 350 34.57 23.84 22.39
N GLN A 351 33.90 22.92 21.69
CA GLN A 351 34.51 21.63 21.35
C GLN A 351 34.07 21.19 19.93
N GLN A 352 35.07 21.07 19.09
CA GLN A 352 34.99 20.57 17.72
C GLN A 352 34.55 19.08 17.74
N PRO A 353 33.61 18.64 16.89
CA PRO A 353 33.29 17.23 16.79
C PRO A 353 34.49 16.44 16.26
N PRO A 354 34.72 15.19 16.71
CA PRO A 354 35.80 14.39 16.18
C PRO A 354 35.58 14.08 14.70
N GLU A 355 36.65 14.28 13.91
CA GLU A 355 36.70 13.91 12.49
C GLU A 355 36.40 12.42 12.31
N MET A 356 35.48 12.11 11.39
CA MET A 356 35.25 10.75 10.93
C MET A 356 36.45 10.28 10.08
N PRO A 357 36.93 9.04 10.26
CA PRO A 357 37.98 8.50 9.42
C PRO A 357 37.48 8.34 7.99
N SER A 358 38.16 8.99 7.06
CA SER A 358 38.08 8.67 5.63
C SER A 358 38.82 7.36 5.41
N ASP A 359 38.11 6.27 5.16
CA ASP A 359 38.58 5.23 4.24
C ASP A 359 37.49 4.17 4.04
N GLY A 360 37.21 3.97 2.78
CA GLY A 360 36.23 3.01 2.33
C GLY A 360 36.60 1.57 2.68
N GLN A 361 35.70 0.93 3.37
CA GLN A 361 35.45 -0.51 3.26
C GLN A 361 34.06 -0.81 3.84
N ARG A 362 33.15 -1.06 2.92
CA ARG A 362 31.87 -1.64 3.21
C ARG A 362 32.06 -3.05 3.78
N PRO A 363 31.49 -3.43 4.92
CA PRO A 363 31.54 -4.82 5.38
C PRO A 363 30.76 -5.71 4.43
N GLN A 364 31.42 -6.72 3.88
CA GLN A 364 30.72 -7.77 3.14
C GLN A 364 29.88 -8.61 4.11
N MET A 365 28.62 -8.81 3.80
CA MET A 365 27.74 -9.74 4.48
C MET A 365 28.23 -11.18 4.26
N PRO A 366 28.18 -12.06 5.28
CA PRO A 366 28.56 -13.44 5.11
C PRO A 366 27.52 -14.18 4.26
N SER A 367 28.00 -14.85 3.22
CA SER A 367 27.22 -15.76 2.39
C SER A 367 26.58 -16.86 3.23
N GLY A 368 25.23 -16.93 3.25
CA GLY A 368 24.47 -17.94 3.96
C GLY A 368 24.72 -19.34 3.37
N GLN A 369 25.10 -20.27 4.22
CA GLN A 369 25.22 -21.69 3.91
C GLN A 369 23.84 -22.31 3.66
N LYS A 370 23.64 -22.90 2.50
CA LYS A 370 22.52 -23.80 2.19
C LYS A 370 22.47 -24.98 3.16
N PRO A 371 21.32 -25.40 3.69
CA PRO A 371 21.24 -26.67 4.42
C PRO A 371 21.38 -27.85 3.46
N GLY A 372 22.34 -28.74 3.77
CA GLY A 372 22.60 -29.93 2.99
C GLY A 372 21.45 -30.93 3.01
N GLY A 373 21.13 -31.48 1.84
CA GLY A 373 20.17 -32.54 1.66
C GLY A 373 20.63 -33.83 2.33
N ALA A 374 19.73 -34.46 3.08
CA ALA A 374 19.93 -35.79 3.64
C ALA A 374 19.69 -36.85 2.55
N SER A 375 20.73 -37.62 2.22
CA SER A 375 20.65 -38.82 1.42
C SER A 375 20.01 -39.95 2.22
N SER A 376 18.90 -40.51 1.77
CA SER A 376 18.39 -41.80 2.25
C SER A 376 19.01 -42.93 1.43
N SER A 377 19.87 -43.70 2.06
CA SER A 377 20.32 -45.01 1.55
C SER A 377 19.32 -46.09 1.91
N GLN A 378 19.13 -46.96 0.94
CA GLN A 378 18.28 -48.18 0.92
C GLN A 378 18.63 -49.18 2.04
N SER A 379 17.60 -49.87 2.47
CA SER A 379 17.50 -51.34 2.49
C SER A 379 16.05 -51.71 2.56
#